data_34042fa57c65f1f019b25c2f1febb0fe
#
_entry.id   34042fa57c65f1f019b25c2f1febb0fe
#
_cell.length_a   1.000
_cell.length_b   1.000
_cell.length_c   1.000
_cell.angle_alpha   90.00
_cell.angle_beta   90.00
_cell.angle_gamma   90.00
#
_symmetry.space_group_name_H-M   'P 1'
#
loop_
_entity.id
_entity.type
_entity.pdbx_description
1 polymer ?
#
loop_
_entity_poly.entity_id
_entity_poly.type
_entity_poly.pdbx_seq_one_letter_code
_entity_poly.pdbx_strand_id
1 'polypeptide(L)'
;MAYNPKILGAFVVGFALVAGAYTVSNFNAPRIDTQNEPVYGLGASPAAARNYIPVSDSDDNGIEDWREEFVNNTPIIIDNSDVAGPVQYTPPTSLTDQVGIQLFQNVLQAKGRGNVGPNPQQVVADTAEMLRSTAMNDYIFKLNQIQVIGTSDEAIRTYANTLGQIIINNNVKGDSDLAIIERALQTENPEELKKLDPLITMYKNLRDQTLATPVPTGFEKQHLDLINVYQAMYSTLSGLKLVYADPVVALLRVRRYQDDTKGLGIALQNMYSAFMPHVRLFSENDPAFVFLAFSPKY
;
A
#
# COMPACT_ATOMS: atom_id res chain seq x y z
N MET A 1 -27.56 8.12 -8.96
CA MET A 1 -26.47 7.26 -8.47
C MET A 1 -26.07 7.78 -7.11
N ALA A 2 -26.20 6.98 -6.07
CA ALA A 2 -25.89 7.41 -4.71
C ALA A 2 -24.37 7.32 -4.50
N TYR A 3 -23.72 8.47 -4.36
CA TYR A 3 -22.30 8.55 -3.97
C TYR A 3 -22.14 7.87 -2.60
N ASN A 4 -21.20 6.93 -2.50
CA ASN A 4 -20.84 6.37 -1.20
C ASN A 4 -19.85 7.33 -0.51
N PRO A 5 -20.27 8.13 0.47
CA PRO A 5 -19.43 9.17 1.08
C PRO A 5 -18.21 8.61 1.80
N LYS A 6 -18.21 7.31 2.13
CA LYS A 6 -17.08 6.64 2.77
C LYS A 6 -15.90 6.43 1.80
N ILE A 7 -16.19 6.13 0.53
CA ILE A 7 -15.15 5.94 -0.49
C ILE A 7 -14.51 7.30 -0.84
N LEU A 8 -15.33 8.33 -1.02
CA LEU A 8 -14.83 9.68 -1.28
C LEU A 8 -13.99 10.20 -0.11
N GLY A 9 -14.43 9.96 1.14
CA GLY A 9 -13.68 10.34 2.34
C GLY A 9 -12.33 9.62 2.45
N ALA A 10 -12.28 8.31 2.17
CA ALA A 10 -11.02 7.55 2.18
C ALA A 10 -10.05 8.03 1.10
N PHE A 11 -10.55 8.36 -0.11
CA PHE A 11 -9.72 8.92 -1.19
C PHE A 11 -9.17 10.30 -0.83
N VAL A 12 -9.99 11.19 -0.26
CA VAL A 12 -9.56 12.54 0.15
C VAL A 12 -8.53 12.47 1.28
N VAL A 13 -8.74 11.62 2.28
CA VAL A 13 -7.79 11.41 3.38
C VAL A 13 -6.51 10.75 2.88
N GLY A 14 -6.60 9.73 2.04
CA GLY A 14 -5.43 9.06 1.44
C GLY A 14 -4.61 10.00 0.56
N PHE A 15 -5.28 10.81 -0.28
CA PHE A 15 -4.60 11.79 -1.13
C PHE A 15 -3.99 12.94 -0.31
N ALA A 16 -4.68 13.42 0.73
CA ALA A 16 -4.16 14.45 1.63
C ALA A 16 -2.93 13.96 2.42
N LEU A 17 -2.91 12.70 2.87
CA LEU A 17 -1.76 12.10 3.54
C LEU A 17 -0.56 11.95 2.61
N VAL A 18 -0.78 11.49 1.37
CA VAL A 18 0.30 11.31 0.39
C VAL A 18 0.81 12.65 -0.12
N ALA A 19 -0.08 13.59 -0.44
CA ALA A 19 0.31 14.94 -0.83
C ALA A 19 1.00 15.68 0.33
N GLY A 20 0.52 15.52 1.57
CA GLY A 20 1.13 16.06 2.78
C GLY A 20 2.53 15.47 3.03
N ALA A 21 2.68 14.15 2.94
CA ALA A 21 3.98 13.49 3.10
C ALA A 21 4.96 13.86 1.99
N TYR A 22 4.49 14.01 0.74
CA TYR A 22 5.30 14.44 -0.39
C TYR A 22 5.76 15.89 -0.23
N THR A 23 4.87 16.79 0.19
CA THR A 23 5.23 18.20 0.44
C THR A 23 6.22 18.32 1.61
N VAL A 24 6.01 17.59 2.71
CA VAL A 24 6.93 17.61 3.86
C VAL A 24 8.29 17.00 3.52
N SER A 25 8.35 15.97 2.67
CA SER A 25 9.63 15.35 2.27
C SER A 25 10.42 16.17 1.27
N ASN A 26 9.77 17.07 0.49
CA ASN A 26 10.41 17.90 -0.52
C ASN A 26 10.62 19.36 -0.08
N PHE A 27 10.08 19.76 1.07
CA PHE A 27 10.42 21.06 1.63
C PHE A 27 11.81 21.00 2.29
N ASN A 28 12.82 21.45 1.57
CA ASN A 28 13.98 22.05 2.19
C ASN A 28 13.46 23.31 2.89
N ALA A 29 13.11 23.18 4.17
CA ALA A 29 12.78 24.33 4.98
C ALA A 29 13.97 25.30 4.92
N PRO A 30 13.78 26.56 4.49
CA PRO A 30 14.84 27.53 4.61
C PRO A 30 15.25 27.56 6.09
N ARG A 31 16.54 27.42 6.37
CA ARG A 31 17.06 27.63 7.72
C ARG A 31 16.66 29.03 8.12
N ILE A 32 15.72 29.13 9.06
CA ILE A 32 15.44 30.39 9.74
C ILE A 32 16.66 30.66 10.61
N ASP A 33 17.44 31.65 10.21
CA ASP A 33 18.59 32.14 10.97
C ASP A 33 18.04 32.90 12.18
N THR A 34 18.04 32.23 13.36
CA THR A 34 17.43 32.73 14.60
C THR A 34 18.28 33.82 15.29
N GLN A 35 19.17 34.52 14.59
CA GLN A 35 20.09 35.46 15.23
C GLN A 35 19.64 36.93 15.21
N ASN A 36 18.47 37.31 14.67
CA ASN A 36 18.04 38.72 14.71
C ASN A 36 16.50 38.87 14.79
N GLU A 37 15.87 38.30 15.82
CA GLU A 37 14.53 38.75 16.16
C GLU A 37 14.60 39.84 17.24
N PRO A 38 14.05 41.06 16.99
CA PRO A 38 13.89 42.05 18.05
C PRO A 38 12.88 41.52 19.07
N VAL A 39 13.31 41.48 20.33
CA VAL A 39 12.44 41.17 21.48
C VAL A 39 11.35 42.25 21.53
N TYR A 40 10.19 41.96 20.97
CA TYR A 40 9.01 42.81 21.22
C TYR A 40 8.55 42.55 22.65
N GLY A 41 8.63 43.58 23.47
CA GLY A 41 8.16 43.58 24.83
C GLY A 41 6.69 43.12 24.89
N LEU A 42 6.34 42.41 25.97
CA LEU A 42 5.00 41.99 26.33
C LEU A 42 4.07 43.21 26.51
N GLY A 43 3.69 43.84 25.41
CA GLY A 43 2.50 44.69 25.35
C GLY A 43 1.29 43.77 25.32
N ALA A 44 0.46 43.87 26.36
CA ALA A 44 -0.83 43.15 26.38
C ALA A 44 -1.60 43.52 25.10
N SER A 45 -1.65 42.56 24.16
CA SER A 45 -2.54 42.67 23.02
C SER A 45 -3.99 42.72 23.56
N PRO A 46 -4.80 43.72 23.22
CA PRO A 46 -6.19 43.73 23.61
C PRO A 46 -6.79 42.42 23.10
N ALA A 47 -7.34 41.63 24.02
CA ALA A 47 -8.03 40.38 23.68
C ALA A 47 -9.00 40.71 22.55
N ALA A 48 -8.73 40.18 21.36
CA ALA A 48 -9.68 40.28 20.26
C ALA A 48 -11.02 39.81 20.81
N ALA A 49 -12.01 40.67 20.81
CA ALA A 49 -13.34 40.34 21.25
C ALA A 49 -13.77 39.11 20.47
N ARG A 50 -13.81 37.98 21.12
CA ARG A 50 -14.40 36.78 20.52
C ARG A 50 -15.81 37.17 20.21
N ASN A 51 -16.21 37.17 18.95
CA ASN A 51 -17.60 37.26 18.57
C ASN A 51 -18.32 36.12 19.26
N TYR A 52 -18.89 36.42 20.42
CA TYR A 52 -19.78 35.52 21.15
C TYR A 52 -21.03 35.43 20.29
N ILE A 53 -21.26 34.30 19.66
CA ILE A 53 -22.55 34.00 19.06
C ILE A 53 -23.48 33.78 20.24
N PRO A 54 -24.44 34.69 20.51
CA PRO A 54 -25.37 34.48 21.60
C PRO A 54 -26.14 33.21 21.29
N VAL A 55 -25.97 32.23 22.13
CA VAL A 55 -26.75 30.99 22.07
C VAL A 55 -28.09 31.33 22.68
N SER A 56 -29.19 31.06 21.99
CA SER A 56 -30.54 31.36 22.40
C SER A 56 -30.89 30.56 23.66
N ASP A 57 -31.36 31.25 24.69
CA ASP A 57 -31.97 30.74 25.92
C ASP A 57 -33.32 31.45 26.01
N SER A 58 -34.36 30.84 25.43
CA SER A 58 -35.64 31.50 25.18
C SER A 58 -36.50 31.67 26.43
N ASP A 59 -36.25 30.91 27.47
CA ASP A 59 -36.99 30.94 28.76
C ASP A 59 -36.16 31.46 29.95
N ASP A 60 -34.91 31.87 29.67
CA ASP A 60 -33.97 32.49 30.63
C ASP A 60 -33.69 31.62 31.88
N ASN A 61 -33.72 30.26 31.68
CA ASN A 61 -33.50 29.30 32.75
C ASN A 61 -31.99 29.00 32.97
N GLY A 62 -31.10 29.57 32.16
CA GLY A 62 -29.67 29.41 32.20
C GLY A 62 -29.18 28.16 31.45
N ILE A 63 -30.04 27.47 30.75
CA ILE A 63 -29.76 26.35 29.86
C ILE A 63 -30.06 26.78 28.43
N GLU A 64 -29.14 26.70 27.54
CA GLU A 64 -29.32 27.07 26.13
C GLU A 64 -30.36 26.16 25.47
N ASP A 65 -31.26 26.71 24.63
CA ASP A 65 -32.36 26.00 23.96
C ASP A 65 -31.97 24.67 23.33
N TRP A 66 -30.79 24.65 22.68
CA TRP A 66 -30.25 23.43 22.03
C TRP A 66 -29.85 22.36 23.05
N ARG A 67 -29.61 22.73 24.30
CA ARG A 67 -29.17 21.88 25.39
C ARG A 67 -30.31 21.35 26.22
N GLU A 68 -31.46 22.04 26.21
CA GLU A 68 -32.65 21.66 26.94
C GLU A 68 -33.20 20.29 26.55
N GLU A 69 -33.12 19.95 25.27
CA GLU A 69 -33.52 18.65 24.76
C GLU A 69 -32.71 17.50 25.38
N PHE A 70 -31.50 17.78 25.83
CA PHE A 70 -30.61 16.80 26.49
C PHE A 70 -30.67 16.83 28.01
N VAL A 71 -31.17 17.91 28.60
CA VAL A 71 -31.26 18.11 30.06
C VAL A 71 -32.65 17.76 30.59
N ASN A 72 -33.70 18.00 29.83
CA ASN A 72 -35.07 17.63 30.15
C ASN A 72 -35.37 16.14 29.89
N ASN A 73 -34.42 15.29 30.33
CA ASN A 73 -34.58 13.86 30.23
C ASN A 73 -35.78 13.38 31.05
N THR A 74 -36.90 13.16 30.38
CA THR A 74 -37.70 11.98 30.71
C THR A 74 -36.75 10.81 30.59
N PRO A 75 -36.54 9.99 31.65
CA PRO A 75 -35.67 8.84 31.51
C PRO A 75 -36.18 8.03 30.31
N ILE A 76 -35.39 7.94 29.25
CA ILE A 76 -35.64 6.99 28.18
C ILE A 76 -35.64 5.67 28.91
N ILE A 77 -36.81 5.08 29.15
CA ILE A 77 -36.94 3.70 29.56
C ILE A 77 -36.43 2.93 28.34
N ILE A 78 -35.13 2.65 28.33
CA ILE A 78 -34.55 1.72 27.38
C ILE A 78 -35.17 0.39 27.77
N ASP A 79 -36.14 -0.04 26.98
CA ASP A 79 -36.64 -1.41 27.06
C ASP A 79 -35.44 -2.30 26.73
N ASN A 80 -34.79 -2.85 27.76
CA ASN A 80 -33.60 -3.71 27.66
C ASN A 80 -33.92 -5.04 27.01
N SER A 81 -35.13 -5.27 26.51
CA SER A 81 -35.50 -6.53 25.84
C SER A 81 -34.82 -6.70 24.46
N ASP A 82 -34.36 -5.58 23.84
CA ASP A 82 -33.70 -5.58 22.54
C ASP A 82 -32.20 -5.15 22.62
N VAL A 83 -31.63 -5.05 23.82
CA VAL A 83 -30.17 -4.83 23.92
C VAL A 83 -29.49 -6.11 23.52
N ALA A 84 -29.13 -6.22 22.25
CA ALA A 84 -28.11 -7.16 21.82
C ALA A 84 -26.94 -7.06 22.82
N GLY A 85 -26.52 -8.19 23.38
CA GLY A 85 -25.48 -8.24 24.40
C GLY A 85 -24.25 -7.40 23.98
N PRO A 86 -23.36 -7.05 24.88
CA PRO A 86 -22.27 -6.11 24.61
C PRO A 86 -21.62 -6.50 23.28
N VAL A 87 -21.73 -5.61 22.28
CA VAL A 87 -21.11 -5.83 20.97
C VAL A 87 -19.63 -5.98 21.24
N GLN A 88 -19.14 -7.20 21.13
CA GLN A 88 -17.72 -7.48 21.31
C GLN A 88 -16.98 -6.69 20.25
N TYR A 89 -16.18 -5.71 20.67
CA TYR A 89 -15.36 -4.92 19.74
C TYR A 89 -14.42 -5.85 18.98
N THR A 90 -14.61 -5.93 17.69
CA THR A 90 -13.70 -6.63 16.78
C THR A 90 -12.79 -5.58 16.14
N PRO A 91 -11.46 -5.63 16.39
CA PRO A 91 -10.54 -4.70 15.75
C PRO A 91 -10.67 -4.77 14.24
N PRO A 92 -10.61 -3.64 13.52
CA PRO A 92 -10.68 -3.63 12.08
C PRO A 92 -9.49 -4.38 11.47
N THR A 93 -9.75 -5.16 10.43
CA THR A 93 -8.74 -5.94 9.73
C THR A 93 -8.10 -5.18 8.57
N SER A 94 -8.79 -4.15 8.02
CA SER A 94 -8.25 -3.35 6.94
C SER A 94 -7.22 -2.34 7.45
N LEU A 95 -6.14 -2.14 6.70
CA LEU A 95 -5.13 -1.12 7.02
C LEU A 95 -5.74 0.29 6.97
N THR A 96 -6.67 0.51 6.05
CA THR A 96 -7.41 1.78 5.91
C THR A 96 -8.13 2.14 7.19
N ASP A 97 -8.87 1.20 7.78
CA ASP A 97 -9.60 1.45 9.03
C ASP A 97 -8.65 1.64 10.22
N GLN A 98 -7.58 0.83 10.29
CA GLN A 98 -6.57 0.95 11.36
C GLN A 98 -5.91 2.33 11.34
N VAL A 99 -5.48 2.80 10.17
CA VAL A 99 -4.91 4.15 10.00
C VAL A 99 -5.93 5.22 10.35
N GLY A 100 -7.16 5.07 9.90
CA GLY A 100 -8.27 6.01 10.20
C GLY A 100 -8.51 6.14 11.70
N ILE A 101 -8.62 5.02 12.42
CA ILE A 101 -8.80 5.00 13.88
C ILE A 101 -7.60 5.64 14.60
N GLN A 102 -6.38 5.28 14.23
CA GLN A 102 -5.17 5.83 14.83
C GLN A 102 -5.08 7.35 14.65
N LEU A 103 -5.37 7.82 13.42
CA LEU A 103 -5.39 9.25 13.13
C LEU A 103 -6.45 9.98 13.94
N PHE A 104 -7.67 9.43 14.02
CA PHE A 104 -8.76 9.99 14.80
C PHE A 104 -8.42 10.06 16.29
N GLN A 105 -7.88 8.98 16.87
CA GLN A 105 -7.44 8.96 18.26
C GLN A 105 -6.37 10.01 18.55
N ASN A 106 -5.38 10.14 17.66
CA ASN A 106 -4.32 11.14 17.79
C ASN A 106 -4.87 12.58 17.73
N VAL A 107 -5.84 12.85 16.84
CA VAL A 107 -6.51 14.16 16.74
C VAL A 107 -7.32 14.47 18.01
N LEU A 108 -8.04 13.48 18.54
CA LEU A 108 -8.81 13.65 19.80
C LEU A 108 -7.84 13.93 20.98
N GLN A 109 -6.74 13.21 21.08
CA GLN A 109 -5.74 13.45 22.13
C GLN A 109 -5.11 14.84 22.02
N ALA A 110 -4.81 15.29 20.80
CA ALA A 110 -4.27 16.63 20.55
C ALA A 110 -5.27 17.72 20.94
N LYS A 111 -6.57 17.54 20.67
CA LYS A 111 -7.64 18.51 21.06
C LYS A 111 -7.98 18.46 22.54
N GLY A 112 -8.00 17.26 23.16
CA GLY A 112 -8.40 17.09 24.54
C GLY A 112 -7.36 17.55 25.57
N ARG A 113 -6.08 17.63 25.21
CA ARG A 113 -4.97 17.99 26.09
C ARG A 113 -4.40 19.40 25.85
N GLY A 114 -5.01 20.19 24.96
CA GLY A 114 -4.49 21.50 24.61
C GLY A 114 -3.08 21.40 24.00
N ASN A 115 -2.15 22.28 24.44
CA ASN A 115 -0.76 22.29 23.94
C ASN A 115 0.12 21.10 24.39
N VAL A 116 -0.41 20.16 25.15
CA VAL A 116 0.31 18.99 25.70
C VAL A 116 0.07 17.72 24.88
N GLY A 117 -0.71 17.81 23.82
CA GLY A 117 -0.95 16.68 22.90
C GLY A 117 0.25 16.35 22.01
N PRO A 118 0.26 15.19 21.34
CA PRO A 118 1.32 14.86 20.40
C PRO A 118 1.38 15.92 19.29
N ASN A 119 2.61 16.30 18.92
CA ASN A 119 2.85 17.24 17.83
C ASN A 119 2.22 16.67 16.55
N PRO A 120 1.36 17.42 15.82
CA PRO A 120 0.76 16.96 14.55
C PRO A 120 1.80 16.46 13.55
N GLN A 121 2.99 17.05 13.50
CA GLN A 121 4.08 16.60 12.64
C GLN A 121 4.60 15.22 13.05
N GLN A 122 4.67 14.94 14.36
CA GLN A 122 5.06 13.62 14.85
C GLN A 122 4.02 12.56 14.49
N VAL A 123 2.72 12.87 14.63
CA VAL A 123 1.63 11.95 14.25
C VAL A 123 1.70 11.60 12.76
N VAL A 124 1.97 12.57 11.91
CA VAL A 124 2.14 12.35 10.46
C VAL A 124 3.38 11.48 10.19
N ALA A 125 4.48 11.75 10.87
CA ALA A 125 5.72 10.99 10.70
C ALA A 125 5.56 9.53 11.13
N ASP A 126 4.94 9.27 12.29
CA ASP A 126 4.70 7.93 12.82
C ASP A 126 3.75 7.14 11.91
N THR A 127 2.70 7.79 11.41
CA THR A 127 1.77 7.17 10.45
C THR A 127 2.47 6.84 9.14
N ALA A 128 3.30 7.74 8.61
CA ALA A 128 4.06 7.52 7.39
C ALA A 128 5.07 6.37 7.55
N GLU A 129 5.73 6.25 8.70
CA GLU A 129 6.67 5.15 8.97
C GLU A 129 5.94 3.81 9.11
N MET A 130 4.78 3.78 9.79
CA MET A 130 3.93 2.60 9.86
C MET A 130 3.50 2.15 8.45
N LEU A 131 3.05 3.07 7.60
CA LEU A 131 2.66 2.77 6.22
C LEU A 131 3.86 2.28 5.41
N ARG A 132 5.03 2.90 5.58
CA ARG A 132 6.26 2.48 4.92
C ARG A 132 6.69 1.08 5.33
N SER A 133 6.69 0.77 6.62
CA SER A 133 7.07 -0.55 7.12
C SER A 133 6.10 -1.63 6.63
N THR A 134 4.81 -1.34 6.59
CA THR A 134 3.79 -2.24 6.06
C THR A 134 3.96 -2.48 4.56
N ALA A 135 4.27 -1.43 3.78
CA ALA A 135 4.48 -1.54 2.33
C ALA A 135 5.72 -2.35 1.97
N MET A 136 6.74 -2.34 2.83
CA MET A 136 8.02 -3.02 2.59
C MET A 136 8.07 -4.45 3.13
N ASN A 137 7.01 -4.92 3.78
CA ASN A 137 7.00 -6.22 4.45
C ASN A 137 6.61 -7.37 3.50
N ASP A 138 7.21 -7.41 2.30
CA ASP A 138 7.07 -8.57 1.43
C ASP A 138 7.98 -9.70 1.86
N TYR A 139 7.47 -10.92 1.71
CA TYR A 139 8.27 -12.11 1.94
C TYR A 139 9.40 -12.20 0.91
N ILE A 140 10.64 -12.40 1.39
CA ILE A 140 11.83 -12.54 0.55
C ILE A 140 12.39 -13.95 0.72
N PHE A 141 12.46 -14.69 -0.39
CA PHE A 141 13.08 -16.01 -0.45
C PHE A 141 14.59 -15.91 -0.33
N LYS A 142 15.18 -16.88 0.37
CA LYS A 142 16.61 -16.94 0.68
C LYS A 142 17.23 -18.20 0.14
N LEU A 143 18.58 -18.23 0.08
CA LEU A 143 19.37 -19.34 -0.47
C LEU A 143 19.03 -20.71 0.16
N ASN A 144 18.73 -20.74 1.44
CA ASN A 144 18.39 -21.99 2.14
C ASN A 144 17.01 -22.59 1.77
N GLN A 145 16.27 -21.92 0.90
CA GLN A 145 14.94 -22.35 0.45
C GLN A 145 14.94 -22.90 -0.97
N ILE A 146 16.08 -22.84 -1.67
CA ILE A 146 16.24 -23.38 -3.02
C ILE A 146 17.12 -24.64 -2.99
N GLN A 147 16.88 -25.52 -3.95
CA GLN A 147 17.69 -26.72 -4.13
C GLN A 147 18.83 -26.46 -5.11
N VAL A 148 20.07 -26.40 -4.62
CA VAL A 148 21.24 -26.23 -5.46
C VAL A 148 21.76 -27.61 -5.89
N ILE A 149 22.10 -27.75 -7.18
CA ILE A 149 22.66 -28.97 -7.78
C ILE A 149 24.01 -28.69 -8.44
N GLY A 150 24.75 -29.76 -8.77
CA GLY A 150 26.03 -29.62 -9.51
C GLY A 150 25.84 -29.02 -10.89
N THR A 151 26.87 -28.33 -11.39
CA THR A 151 26.87 -27.69 -12.69
C THR A 151 27.43 -28.66 -13.76
N SER A 152 26.67 -28.83 -14.85
CA SER A 152 27.07 -29.48 -16.10
C SER A 152 26.30 -28.83 -17.26
N ASP A 153 26.76 -29.01 -18.49
CA ASP A 153 26.06 -28.52 -19.69
C ASP A 153 24.59 -29.03 -19.73
N GLU A 154 24.37 -30.30 -19.37
CA GLU A 154 23.03 -30.91 -19.30
C GLU A 154 22.18 -30.29 -18.19
N ALA A 155 22.75 -30.07 -17.01
CA ALA A 155 22.04 -29.44 -15.91
C ALA A 155 21.62 -28.01 -16.27
N ILE A 156 22.50 -27.23 -16.89
CA ILE A 156 22.21 -25.85 -17.34
C ILE A 156 21.13 -25.86 -18.41
N ARG A 157 21.21 -26.75 -19.39
CA ARG A 157 20.22 -26.87 -20.46
C ARG A 157 18.84 -27.23 -19.91
N THR A 158 18.79 -28.24 -19.04
CA THR A 158 17.55 -28.67 -18.41
C THR A 158 16.93 -27.57 -17.57
N TYR A 159 17.74 -26.89 -16.74
CA TYR A 159 17.32 -25.76 -15.93
C TYR A 159 16.72 -24.62 -16.75
N ALA A 160 17.44 -24.15 -17.78
CA ALA A 160 17.00 -23.06 -18.62
C ALA A 160 15.70 -23.40 -19.37
N ASN A 161 15.60 -24.62 -19.91
CA ASN A 161 14.40 -25.10 -20.60
C ASN A 161 13.21 -25.22 -19.63
N THR A 162 13.44 -25.68 -18.40
CA THR A 162 12.39 -25.75 -17.38
C THR A 162 11.86 -24.37 -17.05
N LEU A 163 12.73 -23.38 -16.79
CA LEU A 163 12.31 -22.01 -16.53
C LEU A 163 11.59 -21.40 -17.73
N GLY A 164 12.08 -21.61 -18.94
CA GLY A 164 11.43 -21.14 -20.16
C GLY A 164 10.03 -21.74 -20.33
N GLN A 165 9.90 -23.04 -20.08
CA GLN A 165 8.60 -23.74 -20.15
C GLN A 165 7.62 -23.24 -19.09
N ILE A 166 8.10 -22.92 -17.88
CA ILE A 166 7.28 -22.31 -16.82
C ILE A 166 6.68 -20.98 -17.31
N ILE A 167 7.48 -20.12 -17.93
CA ILE A 167 6.98 -18.84 -18.49
C ILE A 167 5.95 -19.08 -19.59
N ILE A 168 6.23 -19.98 -20.53
CA ILE A 168 5.35 -20.29 -21.65
C ILE A 168 4.00 -20.83 -21.15
N ASN A 169 4.01 -21.77 -20.19
CA ASN A 169 2.81 -22.43 -19.68
C ASN A 169 1.92 -21.48 -18.84
N ASN A 170 2.51 -20.46 -18.24
CA ASN A 170 1.77 -19.52 -17.39
C ASN A 170 1.42 -18.20 -18.11
N ASN A 171 1.67 -18.10 -19.43
CA ASN A 171 1.37 -16.88 -20.17
C ASN A 171 -0.14 -16.62 -20.23
N VAL A 172 -0.59 -15.49 -19.70
CA VAL A 172 -1.99 -15.03 -19.71
C VAL A 172 -2.18 -14.04 -20.86
N LYS A 173 -3.19 -14.31 -21.68
CA LYS A 173 -3.60 -13.39 -22.74
C LYS A 173 -4.75 -12.52 -22.24
N GLY A 174 -4.74 -11.25 -22.59
CA GLY A 174 -5.81 -10.33 -22.20
C GLY A 174 -5.31 -8.90 -22.02
N ASP A 175 -6.11 -8.12 -21.32
CA ASP A 175 -5.76 -6.75 -20.97
C ASP A 175 -4.58 -6.72 -19.97
N SER A 176 -3.80 -5.64 -20.03
CA SER A 176 -2.77 -5.42 -19.03
C SER A 176 -3.40 -5.11 -17.65
N ASP A 177 -2.68 -5.39 -16.60
CA ASP A 177 -3.06 -5.11 -15.22
C ASP A 177 -3.47 -3.64 -15.02
N LEU A 178 -2.68 -2.69 -15.52
CA LEU A 178 -3.01 -1.26 -15.43
C LEU A 178 -4.30 -0.91 -16.19
N ALA A 179 -4.54 -1.48 -17.39
CA ALA A 179 -5.76 -1.23 -18.13
C ALA A 179 -7.01 -1.75 -17.39
N ILE A 180 -6.87 -2.88 -16.68
CA ILE A 180 -7.96 -3.44 -15.86
C ILE A 180 -8.26 -2.51 -14.69
N ILE A 181 -7.22 -2.05 -13.97
CA ILE A 181 -7.37 -1.16 -12.81
C ILE A 181 -7.95 0.19 -13.24
N GLU A 182 -7.42 0.78 -14.31
CA GLU A 182 -7.91 2.04 -14.86
C GLU A 182 -9.40 1.94 -15.20
N ARG A 183 -9.80 0.88 -15.91
CA ARG A 183 -11.21 0.66 -16.26
C ARG A 183 -12.09 0.48 -15.02
N ALA A 184 -11.63 -0.29 -14.03
CA ALA A 184 -12.36 -0.48 -12.79
C ALA A 184 -12.63 0.86 -12.10
N LEU A 185 -11.62 1.73 -12.02
CA LEU A 185 -11.73 3.05 -11.40
C LEU A 185 -12.60 4.01 -12.21
N GLN A 186 -12.46 4.05 -13.55
CA GLN A 186 -13.26 4.92 -14.42
C GLN A 186 -14.75 4.55 -14.43
N THR A 187 -15.04 3.26 -14.35
CA THR A 187 -16.43 2.76 -14.38
C THR A 187 -17.01 2.59 -12.98
N GLU A 188 -16.25 2.85 -11.92
CA GLU A 188 -16.61 2.59 -10.51
C GLU A 188 -17.13 1.17 -10.29
N ASN A 189 -16.58 0.20 -11.04
CA ASN A 189 -17.03 -1.18 -11.02
C ASN A 189 -16.00 -2.14 -10.41
N PRO A 190 -16.19 -2.58 -9.15
CA PRO A 190 -15.29 -3.51 -8.48
C PRO A 190 -15.18 -4.88 -9.18
N GLU A 191 -16.20 -5.29 -9.95
CA GLU A 191 -16.19 -6.58 -10.66
C GLU A 191 -15.11 -6.64 -11.74
N GLU A 192 -14.74 -5.49 -12.32
CA GLU A 192 -13.65 -5.41 -13.29
C GLU A 192 -12.32 -5.91 -12.69
N LEU A 193 -12.11 -5.72 -11.38
CA LEU A 193 -10.89 -6.17 -10.70
C LEU A 193 -10.75 -7.69 -10.65
N LYS A 194 -11.83 -8.46 -10.87
CA LYS A 194 -11.75 -9.92 -11.00
C LYS A 194 -10.92 -10.36 -12.20
N LYS A 195 -10.78 -9.50 -13.21
CA LYS A 195 -9.91 -9.74 -14.37
C LYS A 195 -8.42 -9.76 -14.02
N LEU A 196 -8.03 -9.27 -12.82
CA LEU A 196 -6.67 -9.42 -12.30
C LEU A 196 -6.37 -10.85 -11.80
N ASP A 197 -7.39 -11.66 -11.50
CA ASP A 197 -7.19 -13.00 -10.91
C ASP A 197 -6.31 -13.92 -11.75
N PRO A 198 -6.47 -13.99 -13.08
CA PRO A 198 -5.57 -14.78 -13.91
C PRO A 198 -4.12 -14.30 -13.84
N LEU A 199 -3.87 -12.97 -13.79
CA LEU A 199 -2.54 -12.39 -13.70
C LEU A 199 -1.91 -12.63 -12.32
N ILE A 200 -2.68 -12.49 -11.24
CA ILE A 200 -2.26 -12.83 -9.88
C ILE A 200 -1.87 -14.31 -9.79
N THR A 201 -2.72 -15.18 -10.34
CA THR A 201 -2.46 -16.63 -10.39
C THR A 201 -1.22 -16.96 -11.21
N MET A 202 -1.02 -16.27 -12.33
CA MET A 202 0.18 -16.40 -13.17
C MET A 202 1.45 -16.13 -12.35
N TYR A 203 1.55 -14.97 -11.68
CA TYR A 203 2.74 -14.64 -10.90
C TYR A 203 2.94 -15.58 -9.70
N LYS A 204 1.86 -16.02 -9.07
CA LYS A 204 1.94 -17.05 -8.03
C LYS A 204 2.53 -18.35 -8.57
N ASN A 205 2.05 -18.83 -9.72
CA ASN A 205 2.53 -20.06 -10.36
C ASN A 205 3.97 -19.93 -10.83
N LEU A 206 4.34 -18.79 -11.45
CA LEU A 206 5.72 -18.50 -11.85
C LEU A 206 6.66 -18.59 -10.66
N ARG A 207 6.30 -17.97 -9.53
CA ARG A 207 7.07 -18.03 -8.28
C ARG A 207 7.20 -19.47 -7.77
N ASP A 208 6.08 -20.16 -7.60
CA ASP A 208 6.03 -21.48 -6.94
C ASP A 208 6.76 -22.55 -7.78
N GLN A 209 6.56 -22.53 -9.10
CA GLN A 209 7.22 -23.48 -10.01
C GLN A 209 8.72 -23.18 -10.16
N THR A 210 9.10 -21.90 -10.22
CA THR A 210 10.51 -21.51 -10.21
C THR A 210 11.19 -21.96 -8.91
N LEU A 211 10.57 -21.70 -7.75
CA LEU A 211 11.08 -22.09 -6.44
C LEU A 211 11.32 -23.62 -6.34
N ALA A 212 10.45 -24.41 -6.94
CA ALA A 212 10.55 -25.88 -6.96
C ALA A 212 11.59 -26.41 -7.95
N THR A 213 12.15 -25.56 -8.81
CA THR A 213 13.11 -25.97 -9.83
C THR A 213 14.53 -26.03 -9.25
N PRO A 214 15.22 -27.21 -9.30
CA PRO A 214 16.62 -27.30 -8.89
C PRO A 214 17.50 -26.38 -9.72
N VAL A 215 18.40 -25.66 -9.06
CA VAL A 215 19.26 -24.65 -9.68
C VAL A 215 20.71 -25.10 -9.75
N PRO A 216 21.36 -25.08 -10.92
CA PRO A 216 22.78 -25.37 -11.04
C PRO A 216 23.64 -24.35 -10.30
N THR A 217 24.74 -24.81 -9.68
CA THR A 217 25.70 -23.91 -9.02
C THR A 217 26.17 -22.82 -9.99
N GLY A 218 26.14 -21.56 -9.51
CA GLY A 218 26.47 -20.36 -10.30
C GLY A 218 25.26 -19.58 -10.78
N PHE A 219 24.00 -20.11 -10.66
CA PHE A 219 22.77 -19.45 -11.03
C PHE A 219 21.90 -19.05 -9.84
N GLU A 220 22.36 -19.30 -8.61
CA GLU A 220 21.55 -19.14 -7.39
C GLU A 220 21.05 -17.71 -7.22
N LYS A 221 21.90 -16.73 -7.50
CA LYS A 221 21.54 -15.33 -7.37
C LYS A 221 20.41 -14.94 -8.33
N GLN A 222 20.58 -15.26 -9.61
CA GLN A 222 19.61 -14.94 -10.66
C GLN A 222 18.28 -15.67 -10.43
N HIS A 223 18.35 -16.90 -9.93
CA HIS A 223 17.21 -17.71 -9.57
C HIS A 223 16.41 -17.06 -8.42
N LEU A 224 17.09 -16.64 -7.36
CA LEU A 224 16.45 -15.93 -6.23
C LEU A 224 15.89 -14.57 -6.65
N ASP A 225 16.63 -13.82 -7.49
CA ASP A 225 16.14 -12.54 -8.01
C ASP A 225 14.82 -12.75 -8.78
N LEU A 226 14.73 -13.81 -9.58
CA LEU A 226 13.52 -14.14 -10.36
C LEU A 226 12.35 -14.54 -9.46
N ILE A 227 12.56 -15.40 -8.46
CA ILE A 227 11.53 -15.81 -7.50
C ILE A 227 11.02 -14.60 -6.71
N ASN A 228 11.93 -13.75 -6.23
CA ASN A 228 11.59 -12.61 -5.40
C ASN A 228 10.83 -11.53 -6.19
N VAL A 229 11.16 -11.34 -7.47
CA VAL A 229 10.40 -10.39 -8.29
C VAL A 229 9.01 -10.93 -8.65
N TYR A 230 8.87 -12.25 -8.89
CA TYR A 230 7.54 -12.85 -9.07
C TYR A 230 6.69 -12.73 -7.79
N GLN A 231 7.31 -12.89 -6.61
CA GLN A 231 6.63 -12.64 -5.34
C GLN A 231 6.20 -11.17 -5.20
N ALA A 232 7.06 -10.23 -5.56
CA ALA A 232 6.74 -8.81 -5.52
C ALA A 232 5.57 -8.46 -6.44
N MET A 233 5.57 -8.95 -7.69
CA MET A 233 4.48 -8.75 -8.64
C MET A 233 3.17 -9.39 -8.16
N TYR A 234 3.22 -10.62 -7.61
CA TYR A 234 2.08 -11.27 -6.99
C TYR A 234 1.48 -10.42 -5.86
N SER A 235 2.32 -9.95 -4.94
CA SER A 235 1.90 -9.11 -3.81
C SER A 235 1.33 -7.78 -4.29
N THR A 236 1.95 -7.16 -5.28
CA THR A 236 1.53 -5.88 -5.83
C THR A 236 0.17 -5.98 -6.50
N LEU A 237 -0.05 -6.94 -7.40
CA LEU A 237 -1.35 -7.11 -8.05
C LEU A 237 -2.44 -7.52 -7.06
N SER A 238 -2.12 -8.39 -6.09
CA SER A 238 -3.05 -8.77 -5.03
C SER A 238 -3.49 -7.56 -4.19
N GLY A 239 -2.55 -6.67 -3.86
CA GLY A 239 -2.87 -5.45 -3.13
C GLY A 239 -3.63 -4.41 -3.97
N LEU A 240 -3.29 -4.25 -5.25
CA LEU A 240 -4.02 -3.37 -6.17
C LEU A 240 -5.48 -3.80 -6.36
N LYS A 241 -5.75 -5.10 -6.34
CA LYS A 241 -7.12 -5.63 -6.37
C LYS A 241 -7.97 -5.16 -5.19
N LEU A 242 -7.35 -4.75 -4.08
CA LEU A 242 -8.05 -4.27 -2.88
C LEU A 242 -8.44 -2.79 -2.93
N VAL A 243 -8.34 -2.10 -4.08
CA VAL A 243 -8.53 -0.65 -4.16
C VAL A 243 -9.87 -0.16 -3.59
N TYR A 244 -10.93 -0.96 -3.65
CA TYR A 244 -12.23 -0.66 -3.03
C TYR A 244 -12.40 -1.21 -1.61
N ALA A 245 -11.68 -2.27 -1.24
CA ALA A 245 -11.80 -2.92 0.06
C ALA A 245 -10.80 -2.35 1.09
N ASP A 246 -9.57 -2.08 0.65
CA ASP A 246 -8.50 -1.48 1.45
C ASP A 246 -7.67 -0.50 0.60
N PRO A 247 -8.19 0.72 0.37
CA PRO A 247 -7.55 1.72 -0.48
C PRO A 247 -6.12 2.08 -0.06
N VAL A 248 -5.80 2.01 1.24
CA VAL A 248 -4.45 2.32 1.74
C VAL A 248 -3.45 1.26 1.27
N VAL A 249 -3.80 -0.03 1.36
CA VAL A 249 -2.96 -1.10 0.81
C VAL A 249 -2.77 -0.92 -0.69
N ALA A 250 -3.85 -0.66 -1.44
CA ALA A 250 -3.74 -0.46 -2.87
C ALA A 250 -2.83 0.72 -3.24
N LEU A 251 -2.93 1.84 -2.53
CA LEU A 251 -2.08 3.02 -2.74
C LEU A 251 -0.59 2.72 -2.51
N LEU A 252 -0.26 1.97 -1.45
CA LEU A 252 1.10 1.52 -1.18
C LEU A 252 1.64 0.64 -2.32
N ARG A 253 0.79 -0.21 -2.90
CA ARG A 253 1.15 -1.08 -4.04
C ARG A 253 1.29 -0.31 -5.34
N VAL A 254 0.46 0.69 -5.62
CA VAL A 254 0.65 1.61 -6.76
C VAL A 254 2.04 2.24 -6.73
N ARG A 255 2.48 2.71 -5.57
CA ARG A 255 3.80 3.32 -5.41
C ARG A 255 4.93 2.34 -5.75
N ARG A 256 4.78 1.06 -5.40
CA ARG A 256 5.79 0.02 -5.66
C ARG A 256 5.73 -0.56 -7.06
N TYR A 257 4.59 -0.46 -7.72
CA TYR A 257 4.34 -1.11 -9.00
C TYR A 257 5.44 -0.82 -10.05
N GLN A 258 5.89 0.42 -10.14
CA GLN A 258 6.96 0.81 -11.08
C GLN A 258 8.28 0.13 -10.74
N ASP A 259 8.64 0.07 -9.46
CA ASP A 259 9.88 -0.57 -9.00
C ASP A 259 9.83 -2.08 -9.21
N ASP A 260 8.70 -2.71 -8.89
CA ASP A 260 8.49 -4.16 -9.07
C ASP A 260 8.53 -4.55 -10.56
N THR A 261 7.91 -3.75 -11.43
CA THR A 261 7.92 -3.98 -12.89
C THR A 261 9.33 -3.80 -13.48
N LYS A 262 10.05 -2.77 -13.02
CA LYS A 262 11.44 -2.56 -13.39
C LYS A 262 12.33 -3.71 -12.88
N GLY A 263 12.09 -4.15 -11.64
CA GLY A 263 12.77 -5.31 -11.05
C GLY A 263 12.56 -6.58 -11.87
N LEU A 264 11.35 -6.82 -12.38
CA LEU A 264 11.06 -7.94 -13.28
C LEU A 264 11.90 -7.88 -14.55
N GLY A 265 11.96 -6.71 -15.21
CA GLY A 265 12.79 -6.50 -16.38
C GLY A 265 14.28 -6.78 -16.10
N ILE A 266 14.80 -6.29 -14.97
CA ILE A 266 16.18 -6.50 -14.54
C ILE A 266 16.46 -8.00 -14.26
N ALA A 267 15.56 -8.70 -13.56
CA ALA A 267 15.73 -10.11 -13.26
C ALA A 267 15.77 -10.97 -14.53
N LEU A 268 14.90 -10.69 -15.50
CA LEU A 268 14.91 -11.37 -16.80
C LEU A 268 16.20 -11.06 -17.59
N GLN A 269 16.67 -9.82 -17.57
CA GLN A 269 17.93 -9.43 -18.22
C GLN A 269 19.15 -10.08 -17.55
N ASN A 270 19.14 -10.20 -16.22
CA ASN A 270 20.21 -10.92 -15.48
C ASN A 270 20.22 -12.39 -15.84
N MET A 271 19.04 -13.01 -16.01
CA MET A 271 18.94 -14.40 -16.45
C MET A 271 19.44 -14.58 -17.89
N TYR A 272 19.06 -13.66 -18.81
CA TYR A 272 19.64 -13.60 -20.16
C TYR A 272 21.18 -13.57 -20.09
N SER A 273 21.73 -12.65 -19.31
CA SER A 273 23.19 -12.49 -19.19
C SER A 273 23.89 -13.73 -18.62
N ALA A 274 23.23 -14.45 -17.71
CA ALA A 274 23.74 -15.67 -17.13
C ALA A 274 23.72 -16.84 -18.13
N PHE A 275 22.74 -16.90 -19.05
CA PHE A 275 22.68 -17.94 -20.07
C PHE A 275 23.56 -17.66 -21.30
N MET A 276 23.97 -16.44 -21.57
CA MET A 276 24.74 -16.06 -22.75
C MET A 276 26.07 -16.86 -22.92
N PRO A 277 26.85 -17.10 -21.86
CA PRO A 277 28.06 -17.95 -21.99
C PRO A 277 27.77 -19.39 -22.44
N HIS A 278 26.51 -19.82 -22.26
CA HIS A 278 26.04 -21.18 -22.53
C HIS A 278 25.12 -21.26 -23.76
N VAL A 279 25.00 -20.17 -24.56
CA VAL A 279 24.05 -20.05 -25.69
C VAL A 279 24.14 -21.23 -26.66
N ARG A 280 25.34 -21.82 -26.85
CA ARG A 280 25.56 -23.00 -27.72
C ARG A 280 24.77 -24.25 -27.28
N LEU A 281 24.29 -24.30 -26.02
CA LEU A 281 23.51 -25.42 -25.51
C LEU A 281 22.05 -25.36 -25.95
N PHE A 282 21.60 -24.23 -26.51
CA PHE A 282 20.20 -23.95 -26.81
C PHE A 282 19.99 -23.83 -28.31
N SER A 283 18.84 -24.31 -28.76
CA SER A 283 18.32 -24.09 -30.11
C SER A 283 17.12 -23.11 -30.07
N GLU A 284 16.80 -22.54 -31.21
CA GLU A 284 15.63 -21.60 -31.32
C GLU A 284 14.29 -22.22 -30.89
N ASN A 285 14.20 -23.55 -30.94
CA ASN A 285 13.00 -24.29 -30.53
C ASN A 285 13.00 -24.65 -29.05
N ASP A 286 14.08 -24.42 -28.31
CA ASP A 286 14.15 -24.71 -26.89
C ASP A 286 13.37 -23.68 -26.09
N PRO A 287 12.60 -24.06 -25.05
CA PRO A 287 11.88 -23.12 -24.18
C PRO A 287 12.77 -22.04 -23.57
N ALA A 288 14.03 -22.32 -23.33
CA ALA A 288 15.04 -21.37 -22.85
C ALA A 288 15.18 -20.13 -23.74
N PHE A 289 14.77 -20.23 -25.02
CA PHE A 289 14.85 -19.11 -25.96
C PHE A 289 14.01 -17.90 -25.53
N VAL A 290 12.98 -18.10 -24.68
CA VAL A 290 12.24 -17.01 -24.04
C VAL A 290 13.18 -16.02 -23.34
N PHE A 291 14.21 -16.50 -22.63
CA PHE A 291 15.20 -15.64 -21.98
C PHE A 291 16.14 -15.00 -22.99
N LEU A 292 16.55 -15.73 -24.03
CA LEU A 292 17.49 -15.24 -25.03
C LEU A 292 16.89 -14.15 -25.93
N ALA A 293 15.55 -14.07 -25.99
CA ALA A 293 14.84 -13.00 -26.68
C ALA A 293 14.86 -11.65 -25.91
N PHE A 294 15.21 -11.65 -24.62
CA PHE A 294 15.38 -10.42 -23.81
C PHE A 294 16.74 -9.74 -24.03
N SER A 295 17.22 -9.72 -25.27
CA SER A 295 18.42 -8.96 -25.62
C SER A 295 18.26 -7.49 -25.22
N PRO A 296 19.20 -6.90 -24.49
CA PRO A 296 19.15 -5.48 -24.20
C PRO A 296 19.14 -4.71 -25.52
N LYS A 297 18.09 -3.89 -25.73
CA LYS A 297 18.10 -2.90 -26.80
C LYS A 297 19.10 -1.82 -26.37
N TYR A 298 20.25 -1.76 -27.03
CA TYR A 298 21.18 -0.63 -26.93
C TYR A 298 20.59 0.63 -27.54
#